data_e7f4f52f73b30e23da131c79221d8df3
#
_entry.id   e7f4f52f73b30e23da131c79221d8df3
#
_cell.length_a   1.000
_cell.length_b   1.000
_cell.length_c   1.000
_cell.angle_alpha   90.00
_cell.angle_beta   90.00
_cell.angle_gamma   90.00
#
_symmetry.space_group_name_H-M   'P 1'
#
loop_
_entity.id
_entity.type
_entity.pdbx_description
1 polymer ?
#
loop_
_entity_poly.entity_id
_entity_poly.type
_entity_poly.pdbx_seq_one_letter_code
_entity_poly.pdbx_strand_id
1 'polypeptide(L)'
;IPLSELVLPVSNVKVLLSNLRRANVWAAVVTTDDRSATQETMTLLGIADLVNYLVCGDDQIPLKPAPDAVLSACAHLGVEAACTLVVGDTVTDMVMGERAGVGCRAAVLTGVGSLDSLAAHADVVLSSIAEIHVS
;
A
#
# COMPACT_ATOMS: atom_id res chain seq x y z
N ILE A 1 0.19 -1.32 -2.81
CA ILE A 1 1.50 -0.63 -2.95
C ILE A 1 2.57 -1.68 -3.16
N PRO A 2 3.33 -1.62 -4.26
CA PRO A 2 4.46 -2.52 -4.44
C PRO A 2 5.51 -2.28 -3.36
N LEU A 3 5.89 -3.34 -2.64
CA LEU A 3 6.84 -3.23 -1.54
C LEU A 3 8.20 -2.71 -1.99
N SER A 4 8.66 -3.08 -3.20
CA SER A 4 9.92 -2.62 -3.76
C SER A 4 9.99 -1.10 -3.89
N GLU A 5 8.84 -0.44 -4.07
CA GLU A 5 8.78 1.02 -4.18
C GLU A 5 8.71 1.69 -2.82
N LEU A 6 8.19 1.00 -1.81
CA LEU A 6 8.16 1.52 -0.45
C LEU A 6 9.52 1.48 0.23
N VAL A 7 10.42 0.60 -0.20
CA VAL A 7 11.71 0.44 0.47
C VAL A 7 12.72 1.53 0.11
N LEU A 8 12.47 2.34 -0.91
CA LEU A 8 13.37 3.42 -1.28
C LEU A 8 13.54 4.44 -0.13
N PRO A 9 12.48 4.88 0.58
CA PRO A 9 12.63 5.67 1.80
C PRO A 9 12.58 4.78 3.04
N VAL A 10 13.51 3.85 3.16
CA VAL A 10 13.50 2.74 4.14
C VAL A 10 13.27 3.17 5.58
N SER A 11 13.93 4.24 6.02
CA SER A 11 13.82 4.70 7.41
C SER A 11 12.39 5.14 7.77
N ASN A 12 11.60 5.55 6.79
CA ASN A 12 10.25 6.06 7.01
C ASN A 12 9.20 4.95 7.06
N VAL A 13 9.42 3.85 6.31
CA VAL A 13 8.47 2.74 6.25
C VAL A 13 8.25 2.12 7.62
N LYS A 14 9.33 1.79 8.31
CA LYS A 14 9.24 1.15 9.63
C LYS A 14 8.61 2.06 10.66
N VAL A 15 8.97 3.34 10.65
CA VAL A 15 8.40 4.35 11.57
C VAL A 15 6.91 4.50 11.31
N LEU A 16 6.50 4.63 10.05
CA LEU A 16 5.10 4.75 9.68
C LEU A 16 4.30 3.54 10.15
N LEU A 17 4.76 2.33 9.83
CA LEU A 17 4.05 1.10 10.20
C LEU A 17 3.96 0.93 11.72
N SER A 18 5.01 1.29 12.45
CA SER A 18 5.00 1.25 13.92
C SER A 18 3.96 2.21 14.50
N ASN A 19 3.86 3.41 13.93
CA ASN A 19 2.89 4.42 14.37
C ASN A 19 1.46 3.98 14.05
N LEU A 20 1.24 3.36 12.89
CA LEU A 20 -0.07 2.80 12.54
C LEU A 20 -0.50 1.73 13.54
N ARG A 21 0.40 0.84 13.91
CA ARG A 21 0.10 -0.20 14.91
C ARG A 21 -0.28 0.39 16.25
N ARG A 22 0.45 1.40 16.72
CA ARG A 22 0.13 2.08 17.99
C ARG A 22 -1.24 2.75 17.95
N ALA A 23 -1.67 3.20 16.78
CA ALA A 23 -2.97 3.83 16.59
C ALA A 23 -4.09 2.82 16.32
N ASN A 24 -3.80 1.51 16.38
CA ASN A 24 -4.72 0.42 16.05
C ASN A 24 -5.23 0.49 14.59
N VAL A 25 -4.37 0.94 13.69
CA VAL A 25 -4.64 0.96 12.24
C VAL A 25 -3.96 -0.25 11.61
N TRP A 26 -4.76 -1.06 10.89
CA TRP A 26 -4.25 -2.23 10.19
C TRP A 26 -3.44 -1.81 8.97
N ALA A 27 -2.38 -2.55 8.69
CA ALA A 27 -1.55 -2.33 7.52
C ALA A 27 -1.50 -3.59 6.64
N ALA A 28 -1.71 -3.39 5.35
CA ALA A 28 -1.59 -4.46 4.36
C ALA A 28 -0.63 -4.02 3.25
N VAL A 29 0.06 -4.99 2.66
CA VAL A 29 0.93 -4.78 1.51
C VAL A 29 0.36 -5.55 0.32
N VAL A 30 0.23 -4.87 -0.81
CA VAL A 30 -0.19 -5.46 -2.08
C VAL A 30 0.96 -5.27 -3.07
N THR A 31 1.48 -6.36 -3.60
CA THR A 31 2.61 -6.31 -4.53
C THR A 31 2.41 -7.33 -5.66
N THR A 32 3.01 -7.06 -6.83
CA THR A 32 3.07 -8.02 -7.93
C THR A 32 4.26 -8.98 -7.80
N ASP A 33 5.16 -8.74 -6.86
CA ASP A 33 6.28 -9.64 -6.57
C ASP A 33 5.78 -10.95 -5.96
N ASP A 34 6.59 -12.00 -6.04
CA ASP A 34 6.21 -13.27 -5.42
C ASP A 34 6.29 -13.19 -3.88
N ARG A 35 5.62 -14.12 -3.22
CA ARG A 35 5.52 -14.13 -1.75
C ARG A 35 6.87 -14.35 -1.09
N SER A 36 7.68 -15.25 -1.61
CA SER A 36 9.00 -15.57 -1.04
C SER A 36 9.91 -14.33 -1.06
N ALA A 37 10.01 -13.67 -2.20
CA ALA A 37 10.82 -12.45 -2.33
C ALA A 37 10.31 -11.33 -1.44
N THR A 38 8.99 -11.16 -1.37
CA THR A 38 8.37 -10.12 -0.56
C THR A 38 8.63 -10.36 0.93
N GLN A 39 8.47 -11.58 1.40
CA GLN A 39 8.73 -11.92 2.80
C GLN A 39 10.20 -11.72 3.17
N GLU A 40 11.11 -12.07 2.27
CA GLU A 40 12.54 -11.83 2.49
C GLU A 40 12.83 -10.33 2.62
N THR A 41 12.29 -9.52 1.72
CA THR A 41 12.45 -8.06 1.77
C THR A 41 11.90 -7.49 3.07
N MET A 42 10.70 -7.90 3.47
CA MET A 42 10.09 -7.41 4.71
C MET A 42 10.91 -7.79 5.95
N THR A 43 11.50 -8.99 5.95
CA THR A 43 12.37 -9.44 7.03
C THR A 43 13.64 -8.59 7.10
N LEU A 44 14.27 -8.34 5.95
CA LEU A 44 15.47 -7.50 5.88
C LEU A 44 15.21 -6.07 6.35
N LEU A 45 14.02 -5.54 6.10
CA LEU A 45 13.63 -4.20 6.53
C LEU A 45 13.15 -4.15 7.99
N GLY A 46 12.95 -5.29 8.61
CA GLY A 46 12.44 -5.36 9.97
C GLY A 46 10.97 -4.97 10.10
N ILE A 47 10.17 -5.16 9.05
CA ILE A 47 8.76 -4.77 9.04
C ILE A 47 7.80 -5.96 8.96
N ALA A 48 8.31 -7.18 8.89
CA ALA A 48 7.46 -8.37 8.74
C ALA A 48 6.38 -8.47 9.82
N ASP A 49 6.71 -8.12 11.06
CA ASP A 49 5.77 -8.17 12.19
C ASP A 49 4.79 -6.99 12.21
N LEU A 50 5.00 -5.99 11.38
CA LEU A 50 4.18 -4.78 11.33
C LEU A 50 3.14 -4.81 10.22
N VAL A 51 3.20 -5.80 9.33
CA VAL A 51 2.25 -5.98 8.22
C VAL A 51 1.24 -7.05 8.62
N ASN A 52 -0.04 -6.69 8.59
CA ASN A 52 -1.13 -7.55 9.07
C ASN A 52 -1.68 -8.47 7.98
N TYR A 53 -1.54 -8.09 6.72
CA TYR A 53 -1.99 -8.87 5.58
C TYR A 53 -1.13 -8.59 4.37
N LEU A 54 -0.87 -9.62 3.57
CA LEU A 54 0.02 -9.53 2.41
C LEU A 54 -0.64 -10.21 1.21
N VAL A 55 -0.71 -9.49 0.09
CA VAL A 55 -1.15 -10.04 -1.20
C VAL A 55 0.02 -9.95 -2.17
N CYS A 56 0.40 -11.08 -2.73
CA CYS A 56 1.55 -11.20 -3.63
C CYS A 56 1.13 -11.66 -5.02
N GLY A 57 2.03 -11.51 -5.98
CA GLY A 57 1.73 -11.80 -7.39
C GLY A 57 1.41 -13.26 -7.68
N ASP A 58 1.87 -14.20 -6.83
CA ASP A 58 1.62 -15.62 -6.97
C ASP A 58 0.46 -16.15 -6.11
N ASP A 59 -0.34 -15.28 -5.50
CA ASP A 59 -1.46 -15.67 -4.64
C ASP A 59 -2.73 -16.05 -5.39
N GLN A 60 -2.73 -16.03 -6.72
CA GLN A 60 -3.90 -16.34 -7.56
C GLN A 60 -5.10 -15.40 -7.31
N ILE A 61 -4.82 -14.19 -6.88
CA ILE A 61 -5.79 -13.11 -6.78
C ILE A 61 -5.57 -12.20 -7.99
N PRO A 62 -6.62 -11.72 -8.68
CA PRO A 62 -6.44 -10.82 -9.81
C PRO A 62 -5.54 -9.65 -9.46
N LEU A 63 -4.53 -9.41 -10.30
CA LEU A 63 -3.53 -8.38 -10.06
C LEU A 63 -4.12 -6.98 -10.29
N LYS A 64 -3.51 -5.99 -9.63
CA LYS A 64 -3.88 -4.59 -9.89
C LYS A 64 -3.71 -4.27 -11.39
N PRO A 65 -4.59 -3.47 -11.96
CA PRO A 65 -5.53 -2.55 -11.31
C PRO A 65 -6.86 -3.16 -10.84
N ALA A 66 -7.02 -4.50 -10.84
CA ALA A 66 -8.22 -5.12 -10.30
C ALA A 66 -8.36 -4.81 -8.79
N PRO A 67 -9.58 -4.62 -8.28
CA PRO A 67 -9.79 -4.27 -6.88
C PRO A 67 -9.65 -5.43 -5.90
N ASP A 68 -9.50 -6.65 -6.41
CA ASP A 68 -9.62 -7.88 -5.62
C ASP A 68 -8.64 -7.95 -4.45
N ALA A 69 -7.40 -7.48 -4.63
CA ALA A 69 -6.40 -7.50 -3.56
C ALA A 69 -6.80 -6.60 -2.39
N VAL A 70 -7.31 -5.41 -2.67
CA VAL A 70 -7.77 -4.48 -1.63
C VAL A 70 -9.01 -5.04 -0.94
N LEU A 71 -9.95 -5.57 -1.71
CA LEU A 71 -11.18 -6.14 -1.15
C LEU A 71 -10.87 -7.37 -0.29
N SER A 72 -9.91 -8.20 -0.70
CA SER A 72 -9.45 -9.34 0.08
C SER A 72 -8.85 -8.90 1.41
N ALA A 73 -8.01 -7.87 1.40
CA ALA A 73 -7.42 -7.33 2.61
C ALA A 73 -8.50 -6.78 3.56
N CYS A 74 -9.44 -6.02 3.02
CA CYS A 74 -10.55 -5.46 3.81
C CYS A 74 -11.39 -6.57 4.45
N ALA A 75 -11.72 -7.61 3.70
CA ALA A 75 -12.49 -8.73 4.21
C ALA A 75 -11.74 -9.49 5.31
N HIS A 76 -10.45 -9.73 5.10
CA HIS A 76 -9.62 -10.45 6.07
C HIS A 76 -9.47 -9.66 7.38
N LEU A 77 -9.27 -8.35 7.29
CA LEU A 77 -9.03 -7.50 8.44
C LEU A 77 -10.32 -6.97 9.08
N GLY A 78 -11.47 -7.23 8.47
CA GLY A 78 -12.75 -6.79 9.00
C GLY A 78 -12.96 -5.28 8.92
N VAL A 79 -12.42 -4.62 7.91
CA VAL A 79 -12.56 -3.18 7.69
C VAL A 79 -13.33 -2.90 6.41
N GLU A 80 -14.03 -1.76 6.36
CA GLU A 80 -14.73 -1.34 5.16
C GLU A 80 -13.78 -0.61 4.21
N ALA A 81 -14.00 -0.79 2.90
CA ALA A 81 -13.22 -0.08 1.89
C ALA A 81 -13.30 1.44 2.08
N ALA A 82 -14.48 1.96 2.44
CA ALA A 82 -14.66 3.39 2.69
C ALA A 82 -13.78 3.93 3.83
N CYS A 83 -13.29 3.06 4.71
CA CYS A 83 -12.40 3.41 5.82
C CYS A 83 -10.94 3.08 5.53
N THR A 84 -10.61 2.81 4.28
CA THR A 84 -9.29 2.37 3.84
C THR A 84 -8.59 3.46 3.06
N LEU A 85 -7.29 3.60 3.29
CA LEU A 85 -6.40 4.44 2.50
C LEU A 85 -5.50 3.55 1.65
N VAL A 86 -5.46 3.78 0.35
CA VAL A 86 -4.47 3.16 -0.54
C VAL A 86 -3.36 4.17 -0.82
N VAL A 87 -2.13 3.75 -0.60
CA VAL A 87 -0.93 4.55 -0.90
C VAL A 87 -0.14 3.82 -1.97
N GLY A 88 0.22 4.52 -3.02
CA GLY A 88 1.00 3.94 -4.11
C GLY A 88 1.67 4.99 -4.97
N ASP A 89 2.53 4.52 -5.87
CA ASP A 89 3.31 5.39 -6.74
C ASP A 89 3.03 5.17 -8.23
N THR A 90 2.06 4.34 -8.55
CA THR A 90 1.66 4.06 -9.93
C THR A 90 0.17 4.31 -10.15
N VAL A 91 -0.20 4.56 -11.40
CA VAL A 91 -1.60 4.70 -11.80
C VAL A 91 -2.39 3.42 -11.49
N THR A 92 -1.78 2.24 -11.66
CA THR A 92 -2.46 0.97 -11.37
C THR A 92 -2.85 0.85 -9.88
N ASP A 93 -2.02 1.38 -8.97
CA ASP A 93 -2.36 1.42 -7.54
C ASP A 93 -3.59 2.30 -7.30
N MET A 94 -3.63 3.46 -7.93
CA MET A 94 -4.72 4.41 -7.76
C MET A 94 -6.02 3.88 -8.35
N VAL A 95 -5.97 3.28 -9.53
CA VAL A 95 -7.15 2.67 -10.16
C VAL A 95 -7.66 1.48 -9.34
N MET A 96 -6.77 0.68 -8.79
CA MET A 96 -7.14 -0.42 -7.89
C MET A 96 -7.96 0.11 -6.70
N GLY A 97 -7.47 1.16 -6.06
CA GLY A 97 -8.19 1.78 -4.94
C GLY A 97 -9.54 2.36 -5.35
N GLU A 98 -9.60 3.04 -6.51
CA GLU A 98 -10.84 3.59 -7.03
C GLU A 98 -11.88 2.48 -7.27
N ARG A 99 -11.48 1.41 -7.92
CA ARG A 99 -12.38 0.27 -8.21
C ARG A 99 -12.83 -0.45 -6.95
N ALA A 100 -12.01 -0.47 -5.92
CA ALA A 100 -12.36 -1.08 -4.63
C ALA A 100 -13.30 -0.18 -3.80
N GLY A 101 -13.45 1.08 -4.15
CA GLY A 101 -14.28 2.02 -3.40
C GLY A 101 -13.65 2.51 -2.11
N VAL A 102 -12.31 2.62 -2.06
CA VAL A 102 -11.63 3.09 -0.86
C VAL A 102 -11.94 4.56 -0.57
N GLY A 103 -11.80 4.92 0.70
CA GLY A 103 -12.11 6.29 1.14
C GLY A 103 -11.11 7.33 0.67
N CYS A 104 -9.85 6.97 0.49
CA CYS A 104 -8.82 7.88 0.03
C CYS A 104 -7.72 7.15 -0.74
N ARG A 105 -7.22 7.79 -1.79
CA ARG A 105 -6.09 7.32 -2.59
C ARG A 105 -5.00 8.37 -2.54
N ALA A 106 -3.87 8.03 -1.96
CA ALA A 106 -2.71 8.90 -1.85
C ALA A 106 -1.60 8.41 -2.78
N ALA A 107 -1.20 9.24 -3.72
CA ALA A 107 -0.08 8.95 -4.60
C ALA A 107 1.20 9.54 -4.01
N VAL A 108 2.30 8.79 -4.10
CA VAL A 108 3.62 9.26 -3.69
C VAL A 108 4.53 9.33 -4.91
N LEU A 109 5.39 10.35 -4.96
CA LEU A 109 6.22 10.65 -6.12
C LEU A 109 7.61 10.01 -6.04
N THR A 110 7.80 9.06 -5.14
CA THR A 110 9.10 8.39 -4.95
C THR A 110 9.35 7.23 -5.92
N GLY A 111 8.35 6.86 -6.71
CA GLY A 111 8.43 5.76 -7.67
C GLY A 111 8.45 6.23 -9.11
N VAL A 112 7.88 5.40 -10.00
CA VAL A 112 7.95 5.58 -11.45
C VAL A 112 6.83 6.47 -12.02
N GLY A 113 5.79 6.76 -11.24
CA GLY A 113 4.67 7.57 -11.71
C GLY A 113 5.03 9.05 -11.80
N SER A 114 4.45 9.75 -12.78
CA SER A 114 4.58 11.21 -12.90
C SER A 114 3.48 11.91 -12.14
N LEU A 115 3.72 13.17 -11.75
CA LEU A 115 2.72 13.98 -11.07
C LEU A 115 1.40 14.06 -11.87
N ASP A 116 1.49 14.34 -13.16
CA ASP A 116 0.30 14.52 -13.99
C ASP A 116 -0.53 13.24 -14.09
N SER A 117 0.12 12.09 -14.30
CA SER A 117 -0.60 10.82 -14.43
C SER A 117 -1.20 10.37 -13.11
N LEU A 118 -0.48 10.56 -12.00
CA LEU A 118 -0.97 10.18 -10.68
C LEU A 118 -2.08 11.09 -10.18
N ALA A 119 -1.96 12.39 -10.39
CA ALA A 119 -2.96 13.36 -9.94
C ALA A 119 -4.33 13.12 -10.56
N ALA A 120 -4.40 12.59 -11.78
CA ALA A 120 -5.66 12.28 -12.44
C ALA A 120 -6.47 11.19 -11.73
N HIS A 121 -5.82 10.33 -10.94
CA HIS A 121 -6.46 9.18 -10.29
C HIS A 121 -6.33 9.17 -8.77
N ALA A 122 -5.67 10.15 -8.18
CA ALA A 122 -5.45 10.22 -6.74
C ALA A 122 -6.29 11.32 -6.09
N ASP A 123 -6.64 11.13 -4.83
CA ASP A 123 -7.29 12.17 -4.03
C ASP A 123 -6.26 13.17 -3.49
N VAL A 124 -5.04 12.69 -3.24
CA VAL A 124 -3.94 13.53 -2.77
C VAL A 124 -2.62 13.01 -3.36
N VAL A 125 -1.69 13.91 -3.61
CA VAL A 125 -0.35 13.57 -4.09
C VAL A 125 0.67 14.08 -3.08
N LEU A 126 1.56 13.18 -2.63
CA LEU A 126 2.57 13.46 -1.63
C LEU A 126 3.96 13.24 -2.23
N SER A 127 4.97 13.96 -1.74
CA SER A 127 6.34 13.75 -2.21
C SER A 127 6.91 12.43 -1.71
N SER A 128 6.51 11.97 -0.52
CA SER A 128 6.94 10.68 0.04
C SER A 128 5.97 10.21 1.12
N ILE A 129 6.14 8.96 1.55
CA ILE A 129 5.38 8.41 2.68
C ILE A 129 5.68 9.09 4.00
N ALA A 130 6.79 9.84 4.09
CA ALA A 130 7.13 10.60 5.29
C ALA A 130 6.10 11.69 5.62
N GLU A 131 5.29 12.09 4.64
CA GLU A 131 4.21 13.07 4.84
C GLU A 131 2.93 12.46 5.43
N ILE A 132 2.89 11.13 5.58
CA ILE A 132 1.72 10.46 6.16
C ILE A 132 1.85 10.45 7.67
N HIS A 133 0.86 11.02 8.34
CA HIS A 133 0.82 11.10 9.79
C HIS A 133 -0.41 10.41 10.34
N VAL A 134 -0.23 9.81 11.53
CA VAL A 134 -1.33 9.23 12.31
C VAL A 134 -1.59 10.17 13.48
N SER A 135 -2.79 10.68 13.53
CA SER A 135 -3.21 11.57 14.63
C SER A 135 -4.00 10.84 15.71
#